data_9a1a83afe3b101269800d44206062da9
#
_entry.id   9a1a83afe3b101269800d44206062da9
#
_cell.length_a   1.000
_cell.length_b   1.000
_cell.length_c   1.000
_cell.angle_alpha   90.00
_cell.angle_beta   90.00
_cell.angle_gamma   90.00
#
_symmetry.space_group_name_H-M   'P 1'
#
loop_
_entity.id
_entity.type
_entity.pdbx_description
1 polymer ?
#
loop_
_entity_poly.entity_id
_entity_poly.type
_entity_poly.pdbx_seq_one_letter_code
_entity_poly.pdbx_strand_id
1 'polypeptide(L)'
;RAAGHPTEAKSAHRRAIELREAIYQIFTLTLKGRSPTQKDLAVFNHYLGEAMTRSQIVKTQDGYYWDITANKTELDWILNPIIRSAADLLVSEEIRQVKKCADPICGWLFLDISRNRSRRWCDMADCGNRAKARRHYQRSQSQAS
;
A
#
# COMPACT_ATOMS: atom_id res chain seq x y z
N ARG A 1 11.15 2.79 -21.82
CA ARG A 1 11.31 1.30 -21.89
C ARG A 1 9.98 0.58 -22.16
N ALA A 2 8.88 0.95 -21.50
CA ALA A 2 7.56 0.29 -21.69
C ALA A 2 7.05 0.35 -23.14
N ALA A 3 7.34 1.42 -23.87
CA ALA A 3 6.91 1.58 -25.27
C ALA A 3 7.60 0.61 -26.26
N GLY A 4 8.80 0.11 -25.92
CA GLY A 4 9.53 -0.88 -26.74
C GLY A 4 9.20 -2.35 -26.43
N HIS A 5 8.48 -2.63 -25.30
CA HIS A 5 8.21 -3.99 -24.80
C HIS A 5 6.76 -4.13 -24.31
N PRO A 6 5.76 -4.06 -25.20
CA PRO A 6 4.34 -4.01 -24.79
C PRO A 6 3.87 -5.27 -24.06
N THR A 7 4.44 -6.43 -24.36
CA THR A 7 4.09 -7.71 -23.70
C THR A 7 4.63 -7.77 -22.28
N GLU A 8 5.86 -7.34 -22.07
CA GLU A 8 6.49 -7.25 -20.74
C GLU A 8 5.80 -6.21 -19.89
N ALA A 9 5.43 -5.05 -20.45
CA ALA A 9 4.68 -4.00 -19.76
C ALA A 9 3.31 -4.50 -19.28
N LYS A 10 2.59 -5.25 -20.13
CA LYS A 10 1.31 -5.87 -19.73
C LYS A 10 1.48 -6.89 -18.61
N SER A 11 2.54 -7.70 -18.68
CA SER A 11 2.86 -8.69 -17.64
C SER A 11 3.18 -8.00 -16.31
N ALA A 12 4.09 -7.02 -16.31
CA ALA A 12 4.46 -6.24 -15.14
C ALA A 12 3.26 -5.51 -14.52
N HIS A 13 2.40 -4.92 -15.33
CA HIS A 13 1.17 -4.28 -14.87
C HIS A 13 0.21 -5.27 -14.20
N ARG A 14 0.00 -6.45 -14.77
CA ARG A 14 -0.84 -7.49 -14.17
C ARG A 14 -0.28 -7.93 -12.82
N ARG A 15 1.03 -8.19 -12.72
CA ARG A 15 1.71 -8.54 -11.47
C ARG A 15 1.56 -7.44 -10.42
N ALA A 16 1.70 -6.17 -10.82
CA ALA A 16 1.51 -5.04 -9.93
C ALA A 16 0.08 -4.97 -9.36
N ILE A 17 -0.94 -5.22 -10.19
CA ILE A 17 -2.33 -5.26 -9.72
C ILE A 17 -2.54 -6.43 -8.77
N GLU A 18 -2.08 -7.63 -9.12
CA GLU A 18 -2.21 -8.83 -8.30
C GLU A 18 -1.59 -8.62 -6.90
N LEU A 19 -0.36 -8.12 -6.86
CA LEU A 19 0.32 -7.79 -5.60
C LEU A 19 -0.43 -6.71 -4.82
N ARG A 20 -0.87 -5.64 -5.47
CA ARG A 20 -1.63 -4.56 -4.83
C ARG A 20 -2.91 -5.09 -4.17
N GLU A 21 -3.66 -5.93 -4.85
CA GLU A 21 -4.90 -6.51 -4.32
C GLU A 21 -4.60 -7.42 -3.12
N ALA A 22 -3.57 -8.27 -3.19
CA ALA A 22 -3.17 -9.13 -2.08
C ALA A 22 -2.77 -8.29 -0.85
N ILE A 23 -1.92 -7.27 -1.02
CA ILE A 23 -1.55 -6.34 0.05
C ILE A 23 -2.80 -5.67 0.64
N TYR A 24 -3.68 -5.13 -0.21
CA TYR A 24 -4.89 -4.44 0.24
C TYR A 24 -5.82 -5.35 1.06
N GLN A 25 -6.03 -6.59 0.62
CA GLN A 25 -6.88 -7.56 1.33
C GLN A 25 -6.26 -7.95 2.67
N ILE A 26 -4.96 -8.27 2.69
CA ILE A 26 -4.25 -8.62 3.93
C ILE A 26 -4.38 -7.50 4.97
N PHE A 27 -4.01 -6.28 4.59
CA PHE A 27 -4.07 -5.14 5.51
C PHE A 27 -5.50 -4.83 5.95
N THR A 28 -6.47 -4.85 5.03
CA THR A 28 -7.88 -4.58 5.36
C THR A 28 -8.45 -5.60 6.33
N LEU A 29 -8.11 -6.89 6.18
CA LEU A 29 -8.56 -7.94 7.09
C LEU A 29 -7.87 -7.83 8.45
N THR A 30 -6.56 -7.58 8.46
CA THR A 30 -5.77 -7.34 9.69
C THR A 30 -6.34 -6.18 10.50
N LEU A 31 -6.69 -5.04 9.86
CA LEU A 31 -7.33 -3.90 10.53
C LEU A 31 -8.69 -4.24 11.16
N LYS A 32 -9.37 -5.26 10.65
CA LYS A 32 -10.65 -5.75 11.20
C LYS A 32 -10.47 -6.86 12.24
N GLY A 33 -9.23 -7.17 12.65
CA GLY A 33 -8.92 -8.30 13.53
C GLY A 33 -9.24 -9.67 12.92
N ARG A 34 -9.26 -9.77 11.60
CA ARG A 34 -9.55 -11.00 10.85
C ARG A 34 -8.30 -11.54 10.18
N SER A 35 -8.19 -12.85 10.08
CA SER A 35 -7.11 -13.50 9.36
C SER A 35 -7.23 -13.28 7.85
N PRO A 36 -6.11 -12.97 7.16
CA PRO A 36 -6.04 -12.98 5.70
C PRO A 36 -6.40 -14.35 5.11
N THR A 37 -6.83 -14.37 3.87
CA THR A 37 -7.10 -15.64 3.18
C THR A 37 -5.77 -16.34 2.82
N GLN A 38 -5.82 -17.68 2.75
CA GLN A 38 -4.67 -18.48 2.28
C GLN A 38 -4.22 -18.05 0.88
N LYS A 39 -5.16 -17.68 0.00
CA LYS A 39 -4.88 -17.20 -1.35
C LYS A 39 -4.07 -15.90 -1.32
N ASP A 40 -4.51 -14.91 -0.53
CA ASP A 40 -3.83 -13.60 -0.47
C ASP A 40 -2.42 -13.76 0.13
N LEU A 41 -2.28 -14.59 1.17
CA LEU A 41 -0.97 -14.89 1.76
C LEU A 41 -0.05 -15.64 0.78
N ALA A 42 -0.58 -16.56 -0.03
CA ALA A 42 0.22 -17.26 -1.03
C ALA A 42 0.75 -16.31 -2.09
N VAL A 43 -0.08 -15.40 -2.60
CA VAL A 43 0.35 -14.35 -3.55
C VAL A 43 1.40 -13.45 -2.90
N PHE A 44 1.15 -12.94 -1.70
CA PHE A 44 2.08 -12.09 -0.97
C PHE A 44 3.44 -12.76 -0.78
N ASN A 45 3.45 -14.00 -0.28
CA ASN A 45 4.68 -14.75 -0.01
C ASN A 45 5.44 -15.12 -1.30
N HIS A 46 4.73 -15.36 -2.40
CA HIS A 46 5.37 -15.56 -3.70
C HIS A 46 6.22 -14.33 -4.10
N TYR A 47 5.61 -13.13 -4.09
CA TYR A 47 6.34 -11.90 -4.43
C TYR A 47 7.42 -11.56 -3.40
N LEU A 48 7.18 -11.83 -2.11
CA LEU A 48 8.19 -11.63 -1.08
C LEU A 48 9.39 -12.55 -1.29
N GLY A 49 9.17 -13.81 -1.61
CA GLY A 49 10.23 -14.77 -1.93
C GLY A 49 11.07 -14.31 -3.14
N GLU A 50 10.42 -13.86 -4.22
CA GLU A 50 11.13 -13.30 -5.38
C GLU A 50 11.96 -12.06 -5.01
N ALA A 51 11.41 -11.15 -4.20
CA ALA A 51 12.12 -9.96 -3.77
C ALA A 51 13.32 -10.30 -2.88
N MET A 52 13.18 -11.27 -1.97
CA MET A 52 14.26 -11.68 -1.05
C MET A 52 15.40 -12.38 -1.80
N THR A 53 15.12 -13.22 -2.79
CA THR A 53 16.16 -13.87 -3.61
C THR A 53 16.98 -12.87 -4.41
N ARG A 54 16.44 -11.68 -4.69
CA ARG A 54 17.09 -10.60 -5.44
C ARG A 54 17.67 -9.52 -4.55
N SER A 55 17.61 -9.68 -3.24
CA SER A 55 18.08 -8.70 -2.26
C SER A 55 19.41 -9.13 -1.64
N GLN A 56 20.30 -8.17 -1.44
CA GLN A 56 21.56 -8.39 -0.74
C GLN A 56 21.85 -7.22 0.21
N ILE A 57 22.67 -7.46 1.21
CA ILE A 57 23.20 -6.40 2.07
C ILE A 57 24.50 -5.88 1.46
N VAL A 58 24.58 -4.57 1.27
CA VAL A 58 25.80 -3.89 0.85
C VAL A 58 26.24 -2.90 1.92
N LYS A 59 27.58 -2.74 2.04
CA LYS A 59 28.19 -1.78 2.95
C LYS A 59 28.63 -0.54 2.17
N THR A 60 28.30 0.64 2.70
CA THR A 60 28.80 1.94 2.25
C THR A 60 29.54 2.66 3.36
N GLN A 61 29.95 3.88 3.10
CA GLN A 61 30.57 4.76 4.11
C GLN A 61 29.56 5.10 5.24
N ASP A 62 28.26 5.17 4.93
CA ASP A 62 27.19 5.53 5.86
C ASP A 62 26.58 4.33 6.60
N GLY A 63 27.07 3.10 6.34
CA GLY A 63 26.57 1.89 6.99
C GLY A 63 26.14 0.81 6.02
N TYR A 64 25.19 -0.03 6.46
CA TYR A 64 24.66 -1.13 5.68
C TYR A 64 23.27 -0.79 5.15
N TYR A 65 22.99 -1.18 3.91
CA TYR A 65 21.67 -1.05 3.33
C TYR A 65 21.33 -2.24 2.44
N TRP A 66 20.05 -2.39 2.19
CA TRP A 66 19.57 -3.36 1.23
C TRP A 66 19.77 -2.87 -0.19
N ASP A 67 20.45 -3.65 -1.00
CA ASP A 67 20.53 -3.47 -2.43
C ASP A 67 19.71 -4.54 -3.14
N ILE A 68 19.11 -4.18 -4.25
CA ILE A 68 18.36 -5.09 -5.09
C ILE A 68 19.23 -5.42 -6.29
N THR A 69 19.78 -6.62 -6.31
CA THR A 69 20.54 -7.17 -7.44
C THR A 69 19.61 -7.50 -8.61
N ALA A 70 18.65 -6.64 -8.88
CA ALA A 70 17.75 -6.85 -9.98
C ALA A 70 18.48 -6.60 -11.30
N ASN A 71 18.26 -7.49 -12.24
CA ASN A 71 18.45 -7.16 -13.63
C ASN A 71 17.48 -6.00 -13.94
N LYS A 72 17.99 -4.75 -13.91
CA LYS A 72 17.20 -3.51 -14.11
C LYS A 72 16.52 -3.45 -15.50
N THR A 73 16.64 -4.51 -16.28
CA THR A 73 15.97 -4.68 -17.57
C THR A 73 14.53 -5.18 -17.40
N GLU A 74 14.21 -5.89 -16.33
CA GLU A 74 12.86 -6.35 -16.04
C GLU A 74 12.00 -5.19 -15.50
N LEU A 75 10.80 -4.98 -16.06
CA LEU A 75 9.92 -3.88 -15.69
C LEU A 75 9.30 -4.04 -14.30
N ASP A 76 9.28 -5.24 -13.76
CA ASP A 76 8.67 -5.57 -12.48
C ASP A 76 9.61 -5.49 -11.26
N TRP A 77 10.92 -5.15 -11.48
CA TRP A 77 11.86 -4.94 -10.36
C TRP A 77 11.36 -3.93 -9.33
N ILE A 78 10.53 -2.97 -9.77
CA ILE A 78 9.94 -1.94 -8.92
C ILE A 78 9.01 -2.51 -7.84
N LEU A 79 8.50 -3.72 -8.01
CA LEU A 79 7.65 -4.40 -7.03
C LEU A 79 8.43 -4.85 -5.80
N ASN A 80 9.74 -5.10 -5.93
CA ASN A 80 10.56 -5.61 -4.83
C ASN A 80 10.60 -4.68 -3.60
N PRO A 81 10.88 -3.37 -3.71
CA PRO A 81 10.83 -2.48 -2.56
C PRO A 81 9.41 -2.33 -1.99
N ILE A 82 8.37 -2.44 -2.83
CA ILE A 82 6.98 -2.34 -2.39
C ILE A 82 6.60 -3.52 -1.51
N ILE A 83 6.85 -4.75 -1.95
CA ILE A 83 6.52 -5.94 -1.18
C ILE A 83 7.32 -6.02 0.11
N ARG A 84 8.59 -5.63 0.10
CA ARG A 84 9.41 -5.57 1.31
C ARG A 84 8.87 -4.58 2.32
N SER A 85 8.61 -3.34 1.88
CA SER A 85 8.02 -2.32 2.76
C SER A 85 6.67 -2.78 3.35
N ALA A 86 5.86 -3.47 2.56
CA ALA A 86 4.61 -4.04 3.05
C ALA A 86 4.85 -5.17 4.08
N ALA A 87 5.85 -6.03 3.86
CA ALA A 87 6.21 -7.09 4.79
C ALA A 87 6.75 -6.52 6.11
N ASP A 88 7.68 -5.57 6.04
CA ASP A 88 8.24 -4.90 7.21
C ASP A 88 7.13 -4.23 8.04
N LEU A 89 6.20 -3.53 7.40
CA LEU A 89 5.08 -2.90 8.09
C LEU A 89 4.12 -3.93 8.71
N LEU A 90 3.87 -5.05 8.02
CA LEU A 90 2.95 -6.09 8.48
C LEU A 90 3.43 -6.77 9.77
N VAL A 91 4.76 -6.94 9.95
CA VAL A 91 5.36 -7.55 11.13
C VAL A 91 5.77 -6.55 12.21
N SER A 92 5.66 -5.24 11.93
CA SER A 92 6.02 -4.19 12.88
C SER A 92 4.86 -3.78 13.78
N GLU A 93 5.16 -3.08 14.88
CA GLU A 93 4.14 -2.46 15.74
C GLU A 93 3.36 -1.33 15.03
N GLU A 94 3.94 -0.73 13.99
CA GLU A 94 3.31 0.32 13.22
C GLU A 94 2.08 -0.15 12.43
N ILE A 95 1.89 -1.46 12.26
CA ILE A 95 0.67 -2.02 11.66
C ILE A 95 -0.60 -1.49 12.35
N ARG A 96 -0.53 -1.21 13.65
CA ARG A 96 -1.64 -0.64 14.44
C ARG A 96 -1.97 0.81 14.09
N GLN A 97 -1.08 1.49 13.35
CA GLN A 97 -1.24 2.87 12.91
C GLN A 97 -1.82 2.95 11.48
N VAL A 98 -1.93 1.84 10.80
CA VAL A 98 -2.58 1.77 9.50
C VAL A 98 -4.08 1.99 9.68
N LYS A 99 -4.65 2.86 8.85
CA LYS A 99 -6.08 3.19 8.87
C LYS A 99 -6.66 3.16 7.46
N LYS A 100 -7.95 2.88 7.39
CA LYS A 100 -8.73 3.08 6.17
C LYS A 100 -9.31 4.49 6.17
N CYS A 101 -9.26 5.16 5.02
CA CYS A 101 -9.85 6.48 4.85
C CYS A 101 -11.34 6.46 5.22
N ALA A 102 -11.76 7.44 6.02
CA ALA A 102 -13.15 7.58 6.47
C ALA A 102 -14.10 8.14 5.40
N ASP A 103 -13.59 8.52 4.23
CA ASP A 103 -14.43 8.90 3.10
C ASP A 103 -15.06 7.64 2.47
N PRO A 104 -16.41 7.51 2.42
CA PRO A 104 -17.08 6.28 1.98
C PRO A 104 -16.78 5.88 0.53
N ILE A 105 -16.42 6.84 -0.32
CA ILE A 105 -16.03 6.56 -1.72
C ILE A 105 -14.53 6.35 -1.90
N CYS A 106 -13.73 6.51 -0.84
CA CYS A 106 -12.28 6.30 -0.86
C CYS A 106 -11.94 4.93 -0.28
N GLY A 107 -11.22 4.12 -1.01
CA GLY A 107 -10.75 2.80 -0.54
C GLY A 107 -9.35 2.81 0.07
N TRP A 108 -8.66 3.95 0.14
CA TRP A 108 -7.25 4.03 0.48
C TRP A 108 -6.96 3.68 1.94
N LEU A 109 -5.85 2.95 2.13
CA LEU A 109 -5.20 2.76 3.41
C LEU A 109 -4.07 3.80 3.55
N PHE A 110 -3.79 4.21 4.78
CA PHE A 110 -2.69 5.14 5.08
C PHE A 110 -2.12 4.88 6.46
N LEU A 111 -0.86 5.23 6.68
CA LEU A 111 -0.21 5.18 7.98
C LEU A 111 -0.46 6.51 8.71
N ASP A 112 -1.05 6.43 9.90
CA ASP A 112 -1.32 7.61 10.73
C ASP A 112 -0.14 7.90 11.65
N ILE A 113 0.81 8.67 11.15
CA ILE A 113 1.98 9.15 11.91
C ILE A 113 1.73 10.47 12.66
N SER A 114 0.46 10.92 12.74
CA SER A 114 0.15 12.14 13.49
C SER A 114 0.35 11.92 14.99
N ARG A 115 0.73 13.01 15.70
CA ARG A 115 1.09 12.97 17.13
C ARG A 115 0.03 12.29 18.02
N ASN A 116 -1.24 12.54 17.75
CA ASN A 116 -2.36 12.00 18.52
C ASN A 116 -3.11 10.86 17.80
N ARG A 117 -2.58 10.37 16.67
CA ARG A 117 -3.16 9.28 15.87
C ARG A 117 -4.65 9.46 15.57
N SER A 118 -5.06 10.70 15.31
CA SER A 118 -6.48 11.08 15.10
C SER A 118 -6.84 11.35 13.64
N ARG A 119 -5.91 11.13 12.71
CA ARG A 119 -6.15 11.33 11.28
C ARG A 119 -7.24 10.39 10.78
N ARG A 120 -8.23 10.94 10.08
CA ARG A 120 -9.41 10.24 9.57
C ARG A 120 -9.38 10.04 8.07
N TRP A 121 -8.66 10.87 7.32
CA TRP A 121 -8.61 10.87 5.87
C TRP A 121 -7.20 10.65 5.37
N CYS A 122 -7.06 9.90 4.27
CA CYS A 122 -5.77 9.67 3.61
C CYS A 122 -5.15 10.96 3.10
N ASP A 123 -5.98 11.92 2.70
CA ASP A 123 -5.59 13.25 2.33
C ASP A 123 -6.63 14.27 2.82
N MET A 124 -6.15 15.38 3.37
CA MET A 124 -7.02 16.43 3.91
C MET A 124 -7.56 17.34 2.81
N ALA A 125 -6.76 17.62 1.77
CA ALA A 125 -7.14 18.48 0.66
C ALA A 125 -8.23 17.83 -0.20
N ASP A 126 -8.20 16.51 -0.34
CA ASP A 126 -9.20 15.76 -1.11
C ASP A 126 -10.33 15.24 -0.22
N CYS A 127 -10.08 14.15 0.49
CA CYS A 127 -11.11 13.42 1.25
C CYS A 127 -11.65 14.22 2.42
N GLY A 128 -10.78 15.00 3.10
CA GLY A 128 -11.17 15.91 4.17
C GLY A 128 -12.10 17.01 3.68
N ASN A 129 -11.78 17.65 2.57
CA ASN A 129 -12.61 18.71 2.00
C ASN A 129 -13.94 18.18 1.46
N ARG A 130 -13.95 17.01 0.80
CA ARG A 130 -15.20 16.34 0.41
C ARG A 130 -16.10 16.06 1.61
N ALA A 131 -15.53 15.59 2.71
CA ALA A 131 -16.30 15.35 3.94
C ALA A 131 -16.86 16.63 4.56
N LYS A 132 -16.13 17.75 4.49
CA LYS A 132 -16.63 19.08 4.94
C LYS A 132 -17.77 19.56 4.05
N ALA A 133 -17.61 19.46 2.73
CA ALA A 133 -18.65 19.89 1.77
C ALA A 133 -19.96 19.10 1.96
N ARG A 134 -19.87 17.76 2.10
CA ARG A 134 -21.05 16.92 2.39
C ARG A 134 -21.77 17.33 3.66
N ARG A 135 -21.02 17.59 4.76
CA ARG A 135 -21.62 18.03 6.03
C ARG A 135 -22.28 19.39 5.93
N HIS A 136 -21.69 20.32 5.18
CA HIS A 136 -22.28 21.64 4.94
C HIS A 136 -23.61 21.50 4.20
N TYR A 137 -23.63 20.74 3.10
CA TYR A 137 -24.84 20.50 2.32
C TYR A 137 -25.98 19.86 3.11
N GLN A 138 -25.67 18.85 3.94
CA GLN A 138 -26.65 18.21 4.82
C GLN A 138 -27.27 19.16 5.83
N ARG A 139 -26.43 20.04 6.44
CA ARG A 139 -26.93 21.06 7.38
C ARG A 139 -27.84 22.09 6.72
N SER A 140 -27.49 22.54 5.51
CA SER A 140 -28.31 23.49 4.77
C SER A 140 -29.69 22.92 4.41
N GLN A 141 -29.76 21.62 4.05
CA GLN A 141 -31.03 20.95 3.80
C GLN A 141 -31.90 20.80 5.06
N SER A 142 -31.28 20.45 6.20
CA SER A 142 -32.01 20.29 7.48
C SER A 142 -32.56 21.61 8.03
N GLN A 143 -32.03 22.77 7.60
CA GLN A 143 -32.52 24.10 8.00
C GLN A 143 -33.60 24.64 7.06
N ALA A 144 -33.78 24.04 5.89
CA ALA A 144 -34.77 24.42 4.88
C ALA A 144 -36.06 23.58 4.94
N SER A 145 -36.12 22.61 5.84
CA SER A 145 -37.28 21.74 6.12
C SER A 145 -37.94 22.10 7.44
#